data_bbfb0c68f1df11db03d97d09570dce01
#
_entry.id   bbfb0c68f1df11db03d97d09570dce01
#
_cell.length_a   1.000
_cell.length_b   1.000
_cell.length_c   1.000
_cell.angle_alpha   90.00
_cell.angle_beta   90.00
_cell.angle_gamma   90.00
#
_symmetry.space_group_name_H-M   'P 1'
#
loop_
_entity.id
_entity.type
_entity.pdbx_description
1 polymer ?
#
loop_
_entity_poly.entity_id
_entity_poly.type
_entity_poly.pdbx_seq_one_letter_code
_entity_poly.pdbx_strand_id
1 'polypeptide(L)'
;MYLPCTWVFNFKFNLNEDMFSEPSIQLLEQSGVEFDKNREMGIDLDAFGSLLTTSGLVFSDEVNWLSFHSGYDFGYLIKLLTAQGLPEDQSGFFDIVGTYFPKLWDIKFLLRHAQRMNAQGRLTQESSRMIGDLGQRSGLQDLADLLSCHRVGPAHTGGSDAWLTGSVFWAMRTRVFGGDLPDDLADQIYGLHGVPLPASQQYREEFFAAQGTPQQQANGLSGVAASFASNHTPNNPSTPTSTHAGLNTGTPGPHYGHSMAGSSMGAAGFGNFQYGK
;
A
#
# COMPACT_ATOMS: atom_id res chain seq x y z
N MET A 1 17.36 25.66 13.64
CA MET A 1 17.17 25.69 12.18
C MET A 1 16.87 24.26 11.75
N TYR A 2 15.64 23.98 11.31
CA TYR A 2 15.30 22.66 10.80
C TYR A 2 15.69 22.62 9.32
N LEU A 3 16.63 21.77 8.97
CA LEU A 3 16.96 21.51 7.56
C LEU A 3 16.09 20.34 7.11
N PRO A 4 15.19 20.55 6.13
CA PRO A 4 14.48 19.44 5.54
C PRO A 4 15.50 18.51 4.87
N CYS A 5 15.54 17.26 5.30
CA CYS A 5 16.41 16.25 4.71
C CYS A 5 15.59 15.02 4.38
N THR A 6 15.96 14.37 3.29
CA THR A 6 15.40 13.10 2.87
C THR A 6 16.53 12.09 2.79
N TRP A 7 16.34 10.95 3.42
CA TRP A 7 17.28 9.83 3.40
C TRP A 7 16.72 8.75 2.50
N VAL A 8 17.56 8.19 1.65
CA VAL A 8 17.23 7.07 0.78
C VAL A 8 18.15 5.91 1.15
N PHE A 9 17.54 4.78 1.44
CA PHE A 9 18.24 3.54 1.78
C PHE A 9 18.08 2.57 0.60
N ASN A 10 19.18 2.23 -0.05
CA ASN A 10 19.20 1.26 -1.15
C ASN A 10 19.61 -0.10 -0.57
N PHE A 11 18.71 -1.04 -0.61
CA PHE A 11 18.93 -2.38 -0.08
C PHE A 11 19.56 -3.31 -1.10
N LYS A 12 20.25 -4.32 -0.60
CA LYS A 12 20.76 -5.40 -1.42
C LYS A 12 19.60 -6.10 -2.12
N PHE A 13 19.72 -6.24 -3.43
CA PHE A 13 18.71 -6.87 -4.26
C PHE A 13 19.37 -7.55 -5.46
N ASN A 14 18.98 -8.80 -5.74
CA ASN A 14 19.54 -9.59 -6.82
C ASN A 14 18.44 -10.11 -7.76
N LEU A 15 18.39 -9.62 -8.97
CA LEU A 15 17.41 -10.02 -9.99
C LEU A 15 17.43 -11.52 -10.34
N ASN A 16 18.50 -12.26 -9.99
CA ASN A 16 18.58 -13.70 -10.25
C ASN A 16 18.04 -14.56 -9.09
N GLU A 17 17.88 -14.00 -7.91
CA GLU A 17 17.60 -14.74 -6.68
C GLU A 17 16.31 -14.25 -6.00
N ASP A 18 16.04 -12.94 -6.08
CA ASP A 18 14.91 -12.33 -5.42
C ASP A 18 13.65 -12.36 -6.29
N MET A 19 12.49 -12.48 -5.66
CA MET A 19 11.21 -12.41 -6.38
C MET A 19 10.87 -10.97 -6.71
N PHE A 20 10.42 -10.72 -7.93
CA PHE A 20 10.00 -9.40 -8.38
C PHE A 20 8.86 -9.47 -9.40
N SER A 21 8.28 -8.32 -9.66
CA SER A 21 7.34 -8.09 -10.76
C SER A 21 8.08 -7.40 -11.92
N GLU A 22 8.12 -8.01 -13.08
CA GLU A 22 8.78 -7.45 -14.26
C GLU A 22 8.36 -6.01 -14.58
N PRO A 23 7.06 -5.64 -14.58
CA PRO A 23 6.66 -4.26 -14.80
C PRO A 23 7.20 -3.29 -13.74
N SER A 24 7.36 -3.75 -12.49
CA SER A 24 7.91 -2.92 -11.41
C SER A 24 9.41 -2.68 -11.61
N ILE A 25 10.16 -3.70 -12.01
CA ILE A 25 11.59 -3.55 -12.31
C ILE A 25 11.79 -2.56 -13.45
N GLN A 26 11.06 -2.70 -14.55
CA GLN A 26 11.14 -1.78 -15.68
C GLN A 26 10.83 -0.33 -15.29
N LEU A 27 9.81 -0.11 -14.44
CA LEU A 27 9.48 1.22 -13.93
C LEU A 27 10.63 1.80 -13.09
N LEU A 28 11.21 1.00 -12.20
CA LEU A 28 12.30 1.42 -11.32
C LEU A 28 13.58 1.72 -12.11
N GLU A 29 13.92 0.92 -13.11
CA GLU A 29 15.05 1.18 -14.03
C GLU A 29 14.85 2.49 -14.80
N GLN A 30 13.64 2.72 -15.34
CA GLN A 30 13.29 3.99 -15.99
C GLN A 30 13.37 5.19 -15.04
N SER A 31 13.17 4.95 -13.76
CA SER A 31 13.29 5.96 -12.69
C SER A 31 14.73 6.14 -12.19
N GLY A 32 15.69 5.40 -12.76
CA GLY A 32 17.11 5.52 -12.46
C GLY A 32 17.62 4.63 -11.34
N VAL A 33 16.90 3.58 -10.96
CA VAL A 33 17.39 2.57 -10.00
C VAL A 33 18.41 1.68 -10.69
N GLU A 34 19.60 1.57 -10.10
CA GLU A 34 20.72 0.78 -10.63
C GLU A 34 20.82 -0.54 -9.86
N PHE A 35 20.14 -1.59 -10.32
CA PHE A 35 20.07 -2.89 -9.63
C PHE A 35 21.43 -3.58 -9.47
N ASP A 36 22.37 -3.40 -10.38
CA ASP A 36 23.75 -3.92 -10.23
C ASP A 36 24.45 -3.28 -9.04
N LYS A 37 24.28 -1.98 -8.82
CA LYS A 37 24.81 -1.32 -7.61
C LYS A 37 24.11 -1.81 -6.35
N ASN A 38 22.81 -2.02 -6.40
CA ASN A 38 22.07 -2.55 -5.25
C ASN A 38 22.55 -3.95 -4.89
N ARG A 39 22.84 -4.81 -5.89
CA ARG A 39 23.39 -6.14 -5.66
C ARG A 39 24.76 -6.10 -4.98
N GLU A 40 25.64 -5.19 -5.41
CA GLU A 40 27.03 -5.14 -4.96
C GLU A 40 27.22 -4.32 -3.69
N MET A 41 26.54 -3.20 -3.56
CA MET A 41 26.74 -2.17 -2.51
C MET A 41 25.50 -1.92 -1.68
N GLY A 42 24.38 -2.59 -1.95
CA GLY A 42 23.14 -2.43 -1.21
C GLY A 42 23.29 -2.77 0.27
N ILE A 43 22.50 -2.11 1.09
CA ILE A 43 22.46 -2.32 2.53
C ILE A 43 21.90 -3.72 2.81
N ASP A 44 22.55 -4.44 3.68
CA ASP A 44 22.07 -5.72 4.18
C ASP A 44 20.79 -5.53 4.99
N LEU A 45 19.78 -6.35 4.70
CA LEU A 45 18.44 -6.23 5.29
C LEU A 45 18.44 -6.51 6.79
N ASP A 46 19.17 -7.53 7.25
CA ASP A 46 19.23 -7.91 8.67
C ASP A 46 19.98 -6.87 9.49
N ALA A 47 21.07 -6.34 8.93
CA ALA A 47 21.81 -5.26 9.54
C ALA A 47 20.97 -3.98 9.69
N PHE A 48 20.20 -3.62 8.66
CA PHE A 48 19.31 -2.47 8.71
C PHE A 48 18.17 -2.69 9.72
N GLY A 49 17.54 -3.87 9.72
CA GLY A 49 16.47 -4.22 10.66
C GLY A 49 16.92 -4.11 12.11
N SER A 50 18.11 -4.63 12.41
CA SER A 50 18.73 -4.54 13.74
C SER A 50 18.98 -3.08 14.17
N LEU A 51 19.50 -2.26 13.27
CA LEU A 51 19.75 -0.84 13.54
C LEU A 51 18.43 -0.07 13.69
N LEU A 52 17.45 -0.31 12.84
CA LEU A 52 16.16 0.36 12.94
C LEU A 52 15.43 0.00 14.24
N THR A 53 15.48 -1.26 14.66
CA THR A 53 14.89 -1.73 15.92
C THR A 53 15.47 -1.01 17.13
N THR A 54 16.76 -0.67 17.11
CA THR A 54 17.44 0.01 18.22
C THR A 54 17.53 1.53 18.06
N SER A 55 17.02 2.08 16.97
CA SER A 55 17.14 3.51 16.63
C SER A 55 16.28 4.45 17.47
N GLY A 56 15.22 3.93 18.12
CA GLY A 56 14.17 4.73 18.76
C GLY A 56 13.13 5.30 17.78
N LEU A 57 13.21 4.93 16.50
CA LEU A 57 12.20 5.30 15.50
C LEU A 57 10.98 4.37 15.50
N VAL A 58 11.17 3.12 15.90
CA VAL A 58 10.10 2.14 16.12
C VAL A 58 9.83 1.98 17.60
N PHE A 59 8.69 1.41 17.98
CA PHE A 59 8.20 1.21 19.35
C PHE A 59 8.00 2.52 20.15
N SER A 60 7.87 3.65 19.48
CA SER A 60 7.72 4.95 20.12
C SER A 60 6.45 5.65 19.64
N ASP A 61 5.57 6.01 20.55
CA ASP A 61 4.36 6.80 20.32
C ASP A 61 4.64 8.29 20.08
N GLU A 62 5.87 8.75 20.33
CA GLU A 62 6.32 10.09 19.97
C GLU A 62 6.63 10.22 18.47
N VAL A 63 6.88 9.09 17.78
CA VAL A 63 7.21 9.07 16.35
C VAL A 63 5.94 8.85 15.53
N ASN A 64 5.66 9.79 14.64
CA ASN A 64 4.55 9.65 13.68
C ASN A 64 5.07 9.12 12.34
N TRP A 65 4.54 7.97 11.93
CA TRP A 65 4.84 7.39 10.63
C TRP A 65 3.82 7.88 9.60
N LEU A 66 4.30 8.37 8.48
CA LEU A 66 3.48 8.86 7.39
C LEU A 66 3.65 7.97 6.17
N SER A 67 2.55 7.60 5.56
CA SER A 67 2.56 6.71 4.40
C SER A 67 1.46 7.06 3.39
N PHE A 68 1.53 6.44 2.22
CA PHE A 68 0.50 6.57 1.20
C PHE A 68 0.17 5.20 0.62
N HIS A 69 -0.96 4.59 1.00
CA HIS A 69 -1.41 3.27 0.55
C HIS A 69 -0.41 2.15 0.91
N SER A 70 -0.09 2.07 2.16
CA SER A 70 1.13 1.44 2.67
C SER A 70 0.99 0.00 3.15
N GLY A 71 -0.07 -0.72 2.80
CA GLY A 71 -0.23 -2.12 3.23
C GLY A 71 0.97 -2.99 2.86
N TYR A 72 1.49 -2.85 1.64
CA TYR A 72 2.69 -3.58 1.21
C TYR A 72 3.96 -3.06 1.86
N ASP A 73 4.11 -1.73 1.98
CA ASP A 73 5.30 -1.11 2.58
C ASP A 73 5.49 -1.60 4.01
N PHE A 74 4.44 -1.58 4.83
CA PHE A 74 4.51 -2.12 6.19
C PHE A 74 4.64 -3.63 6.22
N GLY A 75 4.07 -4.37 5.26
CA GLY A 75 4.30 -5.80 5.13
C GLY A 75 5.77 -6.13 4.95
N TYR A 76 6.46 -5.46 4.02
CA TYR A 76 7.90 -5.63 3.83
C TYR A 76 8.71 -5.16 5.04
N LEU A 77 8.35 -4.03 5.64
CA LEU A 77 9.06 -3.46 6.78
C LEU A 77 8.95 -4.36 8.01
N ILE A 78 7.78 -4.93 8.29
CA ILE A 78 7.59 -5.92 9.37
C ILE A 78 8.44 -7.18 9.12
N LYS A 79 8.43 -7.72 7.89
CA LYS A 79 9.31 -8.86 7.56
C LYS A 79 10.78 -8.57 7.83
N LEU A 80 11.23 -7.38 7.43
CA LEU A 80 12.59 -6.92 7.64
C LEU A 80 12.93 -6.78 9.12
N LEU A 81 12.03 -6.19 9.91
CA LEU A 81 12.24 -5.95 11.34
C LEU A 81 12.17 -7.23 12.18
N THR A 82 11.31 -8.16 11.81
CA THR A 82 11.11 -9.40 12.58
C THR A 82 11.99 -10.56 12.08
N ALA A 83 12.54 -10.46 10.87
CA ALA A 83 13.18 -11.55 10.13
C ALA A 83 12.29 -12.81 10.05
N GLN A 84 10.96 -12.63 10.07
CA GLN A 84 9.97 -13.71 10.07
C GLN A 84 8.93 -13.51 8.96
N GLY A 85 8.16 -14.56 8.68
CA GLY A 85 6.96 -14.46 7.85
C GLY A 85 5.91 -13.55 8.48
N LEU A 86 5.05 -12.97 7.63
CA LEU A 86 3.91 -12.21 8.12
C LEU A 86 2.90 -13.15 8.80
N PRO A 87 2.12 -12.65 9.78
CA PRO A 87 0.99 -13.39 10.33
C PRO A 87 0.01 -13.86 9.25
N GLU A 88 -0.62 -15.01 9.47
CA GLU A 88 -1.59 -15.56 8.51
C GLU A 88 -2.90 -14.77 8.50
N ASP A 89 -3.24 -14.14 9.60
CA ASP A 89 -4.46 -13.36 9.75
C ASP A 89 -4.18 -11.86 9.89
N GLN A 90 -5.18 -11.08 9.54
CA GLN A 90 -5.12 -9.62 9.52
C GLN A 90 -4.97 -9.04 10.94
N SER A 91 -5.57 -9.64 11.96
CA SER A 91 -5.49 -9.16 13.35
C SER A 91 -4.05 -9.24 13.86
N GLY A 92 -3.39 -10.39 13.67
CA GLY A 92 -1.99 -10.56 14.04
C GLY A 92 -1.07 -9.58 13.31
N PHE A 93 -1.37 -9.26 12.04
CA PHE A 93 -0.63 -8.23 11.31
C PHE A 93 -0.79 -6.86 11.96
N PHE A 94 -2.01 -6.46 12.33
CA PHE A 94 -2.24 -5.17 12.99
C PHE A 94 -1.62 -5.08 14.37
N ASP A 95 -1.63 -6.17 15.13
CA ASP A 95 -0.98 -6.22 16.45
C ASP A 95 0.52 -5.95 16.35
N ILE A 96 1.16 -6.53 15.32
CA ILE A 96 2.59 -6.30 15.06
C ILE A 96 2.82 -4.87 14.55
N VAL A 97 2.05 -4.42 13.57
CA VAL A 97 2.19 -3.05 13.04
C VAL A 97 1.99 -2.03 14.15
N GLY A 98 0.95 -2.13 14.98
CA GLY A 98 0.72 -1.22 16.10
C GLY A 98 1.81 -1.29 17.18
N THR A 99 2.48 -2.44 17.33
CA THR A 99 3.63 -2.56 18.25
C THR A 99 4.85 -1.82 17.73
N TYR A 100 5.22 -2.01 16.46
CA TYR A 100 6.40 -1.38 15.88
C TYR A 100 6.18 0.09 15.52
N PHE A 101 4.96 0.44 15.10
CA PHE A 101 4.56 1.77 14.60
C PHE A 101 3.32 2.28 15.33
N PRO A 102 3.44 2.64 16.62
CA PRO A 102 2.28 2.98 17.48
C PRO A 102 1.47 4.18 17.00
N LYS A 103 2.00 4.97 16.07
CA LYS A 103 1.31 6.14 15.50
C LYS A 103 1.57 6.26 14.01
N LEU A 104 0.60 5.82 13.23
CA LEU A 104 0.68 5.72 11.78
C LEU A 104 -0.43 6.51 11.12
N TRP A 105 -0.11 7.22 10.03
CA TRP A 105 -1.05 7.95 9.20
C TRP A 105 -0.93 7.52 7.75
N ASP A 106 -1.95 6.88 7.19
CA ASP A 106 -2.04 6.57 5.77
C ASP A 106 -2.84 7.64 5.04
N ILE A 107 -2.17 8.45 4.23
CA ILE A 107 -2.77 9.59 3.53
C ILE A 107 -3.86 9.14 2.55
N LYS A 108 -3.73 7.95 1.98
CA LYS A 108 -4.78 7.41 1.11
C LYS A 108 -6.06 7.10 1.91
N PHE A 109 -5.92 6.60 3.13
CA PHE A 109 -7.04 6.42 4.05
C PHE A 109 -7.66 7.78 4.41
N LEU A 110 -6.84 8.77 4.78
CA LEU A 110 -7.30 10.12 5.08
C LEU A 110 -8.05 10.76 3.90
N LEU A 111 -7.54 10.57 2.66
CA LEU A 111 -8.22 11.04 1.46
C LEU A 111 -9.61 10.41 1.32
N ARG A 112 -9.72 9.09 1.51
CA ARG A 112 -11.02 8.41 1.43
C ARG A 112 -11.97 8.85 2.53
N HIS A 113 -11.44 9.12 3.73
CA HIS A 113 -12.23 9.70 4.81
C HIS A 113 -12.74 11.10 4.44
N ALA A 114 -11.88 11.97 3.90
CA ALA A 114 -12.27 13.30 3.45
C ALA A 114 -13.32 13.25 2.33
N GLN A 115 -13.19 12.35 1.37
CA GLN A 115 -14.21 12.15 0.31
C GLN A 115 -15.56 11.76 0.90
N ARG A 116 -15.58 10.92 1.94
CA ARG A 116 -16.80 10.55 2.64
C ARG A 116 -17.39 11.73 3.41
N MET A 117 -16.57 12.47 4.14
CA MET A 117 -17.01 13.69 4.83
C MET A 117 -17.61 14.68 3.84
N ASN A 118 -17.01 14.82 2.66
CA ASN A 118 -17.53 15.64 1.57
C ASN A 118 -18.93 15.21 1.12
N ALA A 119 -19.11 13.93 0.86
CA ALA A 119 -20.41 13.36 0.47
C ALA A 119 -21.50 13.55 1.56
N GLN A 120 -21.09 13.65 2.82
CA GLN A 120 -21.96 13.90 3.97
C GLN A 120 -22.17 15.41 4.28
N GLY A 121 -21.56 16.30 3.51
CA GLY A 121 -21.63 17.74 3.74
C GLY A 121 -20.93 18.20 5.03
N ARG A 122 -19.94 17.45 5.51
CA ARG A 122 -19.25 17.70 6.80
C ARG A 122 -17.92 18.48 6.65
N LEU A 123 -17.51 18.77 5.43
CA LEU A 123 -16.37 19.62 5.16
C LEU A 123 -16.77 21.09 5.05
N THR A 124 -15.79 21.98 5.24
CA THR A 124 -15.96 23.39 4.90
C THR A 124 -16.21 23.55 3.41
N GLN A 125 -16.80 24.66 2.98
CA GLN A 125 -17.07 24.91 1.57
C GLN A 125 -15.78 24.86 0.72
N GLU A 126 -14.67 25.37 1.24
CA GLU A 126 -13.37 25.36 0.57
C GLU A 126 -12.82 23.93 0.43
N SER A 127 -12.78 23.17 1.54
CA SER A 127 -12.34 21.78 1.54
C SER A 127 -13.22 20.89 0.66
N SER A 128 -14.54 21.13 0.68
CA SER A 128 -15.52 20.42 -0.14
C SER A 128 -15.26 20.64 -1.63
N ARG A 129 -14.97 21.87 -2.02
CA ARG A 129 -14.61 22.20 -3.40
C ARG A 129 -13.32 21.50 -3.81
N MET A 130 -12.25 21.61 -3.00
CA MET A 130 -10.98 20.94 -3.29
C MET A 130 -11.16 19.43 -3.48
N ILE A 131 -11.81 18.75 -2.54
CA ILE A 131 -12.03 17.31 -2.65
C ILE A 131 -12.93 16.95 -3.83
N GLY A 132 -13.92 17.81 -4.17
CA GLY A 132 -14.76 17.64 -5.36
C GLY A 132 -13.97 17.77 -6.67
N ASP A 133 -13.06 18.71 -6.76
CA ASP A 133 -12.20 18.93 -7.95
C ASP A 133 -11.25 17.73 -8.20
N LEU A 134 -10.89 16.97 -7.18
CA LEU A 134 -10.11 15.74 -7.33
C LEU A 134 -10.90 14.65 -8.08
N GLY A 135 -12.20 14.56 -7.86
CA GLY A 135 -13.08 13.57 -8.48
C GLY A 135 -12.67 12.14 -8.14
N GLN A 136 -12.46 11.32 -9.17
CA GLN A 136 -12.05 9.92 -9.01
C GLN A 136 -10.52 9.72 -8.90
N ARG A 137 -9.75 10.77 -9.17
CA ARG A 137 -8.29 10.72 -9.03
C ARG A 137 -7.92 10.49 -7.57
N SER A 138 -6.91 9.70 -7.34
CA SER A 138 -6.56 9.33 -5.97
C SER A 138 -5.10 8.91 -5.81
N GLY A 139 -4.25 9.25 -6.77
CA GLY A 139 -2.80 9.06 -6.72
C GLY A 139 -2.12 10.10 -5.85
N LEU A 140 -0.89 9.82 -5.41
CA LEU A 140 -0.09 10.75 -4.62
C LEU A 140 0.17 12.04 -5.39
N GLN A 141 0.49 11.95 -6.68
CA GLN A 141 0.73 13.14 -7.53
C GLN A 141 -0.54 13.94 -7.73
N ASP A 142 -1.68 13.29 -8.00
CA ASP A 142 -2.96 13.98 -8.16
C ASP A 142 -3.33 14.82 -6.92
N LEU A 143 -3.10 14.22 -5.74
CA LEU A 143 -3.36 14.88 -4.46
C LEU A 143 -2.35 16.01 -4.19
N ALA A 144 -1.10 15.81 -4.56
CA ALA A 144 -0.06 16.84 -4.47
C ALA A 144 -0.38 18.03 -5.34
N ASP A 145 -0.79 17.81 -6.59
CA ASP A 145 -1.16 18.88 -7.54
C ASP A 145 -2.37 19.67 -7.01
N LEU A 146 -3.39 18.98 -6.51
CA LEU A 146 -4.55 19.61 -5.87
C LEU A 146 -4.16 20.49 -4.68
N LEU A 147 -3.25 20.02 -3.85
CA LEU A 147 -2.80 20.71 -2.65
C LEU A 147 -1.63 21.67 -2.91
N SER A 148 -1.22 21.85 -4.18
CA SER A 148 -0.08 22.70 -4.57
C SER A 148 1.23 22.31 -3.88
N CYS A 149 1.43 21.00 -3.66
CA CYS A 149 2.67 20.44 -3.14
C CYS A 149 3.60 20.12 -4.30
N HIS A 150 4.82 20.64 -4.24
CA HIS A 150 5.80 20.44 -5.31
C HIS A 150 6.67 19.22 -5.05
N ARG A 151 6.77 18.35 -6.05
CA ARG A 151 7.68 17.20 -6.02
C ARG A 151 9.13 17.68 -6.16
N VAL A 152 10.01 17.04 -5.41
CA VAL A 152 11.46 17.24 -5.52
C VAL A 152 12.07 15.92 -6.01
N GLY A 153 12.78 15.97 -7.13
CA GLY A 153 13.37 14.78 -7.76
C GLY A 153 12.40 14.01 -8.67
N PRO A 154 12.87 12.91 -9.29
CA PRO A 154 12.08 12.08 -10.19
C PRO A 154 10.96 11.35 -9.45
N ALA A 155 9.83 11.14 -10.11
CA ALA A 155 8.78 10.26 -9.61
C ALA A 155 9.28 8.81 -9.51
N HIS A 156 8.67 8.02 -8.64
CA HIS A 156 8.99 6.61 -8.38
C HIS A 156 10.40 6.37 -7.83
N THR A 157 10.97 7.38 -7.18
CA THR A 157 12.16 7.25 -6.36
C THR A 157 11.80 7.43 -4.88
N GLY A 158 12.32 6.58 -4.00
CA GLY A 158 11.93 6.55 -2.59
C GLY A 158 12.02 7.91 -1.90
N GLY A 159 13.07 8.68 -2.13
CA GLY A 159 13.24 10.01 -1.55
C GLY A 159 12.23 11.04 -2.07
N SER A 160 11.96 11.04 -3.38
CA SER A 160 11.00 11.95 -4.00
C SER A 160 9.58 11.67 -3.53
N ASP A 161 9.20 10.40 -3.47
CA ASP A 161 7.86 10.01 -3.01
C ASP A 161 7.69 10.22 -1.51
N ALA A 162 8.71 9.95 -0.68
CA ALA A 162 8.69 10.24 0.75
C ALA A 162 8.56 11.74 1.05
N TRP A 163 9.33 12.59 0.36
CA TRP A 163 9.21 14.04 0.47
C TRP A 163 7.81 14.53 0.12
N LEU A 164 7.27 14.04 -1.00
CA LEU A 164 5.95 14.42 -1.45
C LEU A 164 4.85 13.95 -0.49
N THR A 165 4.97 12.74 0.03
CA THR A 165 4.06 12.17 1.04
C THR A 165 4.01 13.05 2.29
N GLY A 166 5.16 13.43 2.84
CA GLY A 166 5.21 14.36 3.98
C GLY A 166 4.59 15.72 3.68
N SER A 167 4.90 16.30 2.51
CA SER A 167 4.34 17.60 2.10
C SER A 167 2.83 17.55 1.95
N VAL A 168 2.31 16.50 1.34
CA VAL A 168 0.86 16.26 1.15
C VAL A 168 0.16 16.04 2.48
N PHE A 169 0.76 15.31 3.42
CA PHE A 169 0.19 15.11 4.76
C PHE A 169 -0.06 16.47 5.46
N TRP A 170 0.94 17.32 5.52
CA TRP A 170 0.81 18.62 6.18
C TRP A 170 -0.18 19.54 5.48
N ALA A 171 -0.18 19.55 4.15
CA ALA A 171 -1.13 20.34 3.38
C ALA A 171 -2.58 19.83 3.57
N MET A 172 -2.76 18.50 3.57
CA MET A 172 -4.07 17.88 3.79
C MET A 172 -4.58 18.13 5.21
N ARG A 173 -3.73 17.95 6.23
CA ARG A 173 -4.07 18.27 7.61
C ARG A 173 -4.56 19.71 7.75
N THR A 174 -3.84 20.67 7.16
CA THR A 174 -4.15 22.09 7.31
C THR A 174 -5.35 22.52 6.47
N ARG A 175 -5.37 22.15 5.18
CA ARG A 175 -6.32 22.71 4.22
C ARG A 175 -7.63 21.92 4.11
N VAL A 176 -7.59 20.62 4.39
CA VAL A 176 -8.78 19.76 4.31
C VAL A 176 -9.41 19.57 5.69
N PHE A 177 -8.59 19.31 6.70
CA PHE A 177 -9.06 19.02 8.07
C PHE A 177 -8.98 20.20 9.03
N GLY A 178 -8.56 21.39 8.58
CA GLY A 178 -8.55 22.59 9.41
C GLY A 178 -7.44 22.64 10.46
N GLY A 179 -6.40 21.82 10.30
CA GLY A 179 -5.23 21.78 11.20
C GLY A 179 -5.27 20.71 12.28
N ASP A 180 -6.40 20.08 12.48
CA ASP A 180 -6.57 19.02 13.48
C ASP A 180 -7.03 17.71 12.82
N LEU A 181 -6.36 16.62 13.16
CA LEU A 181 -6.73 15.28 12.71
C LEU A 181 -7.21 14.50 13.92
N PRO A 182 -8.46 13.98 13.88
CA PRO A 182 -8.94 13.10 14.93
C PRO A 182 -8.05 11.87 15.13
N ASP A 183 -7.78 11.51 16.38
CA ASP A 183 -6.90 10.38 16.71
C ASP A 183 -7.44 9.03 16.21
N ASP A 184 -8.76 8.91 16.02
CA ASP A 184 -9.40 7.71 15.46
C ASP A 184 -9.09 7.48 13.98
N LEU A 185 -8.47 8.43 13.31
CA LEU A 185 -7.95 8.28 11.94
C LEU A 185 -6.50 7.80 11.90
N ALA A 186 -5.80 7.79 13.05
CA ALA A 186 -4.50 7.16 13.17
C ALA A 186 -4.62 5.63 13.08
N ASP A 187 -3.52 4.97 12.78
CA ASP A 187 -3.38 3.51 12.77
C ASP A 187 -4.30 2.79 11.77
N GLN A 188 -4.87 3.55 10.83
CA GLN A 188 -5.74 3.04 9.79
C GLN A 188 -4.97 2.94 8.47
N ILE A 189 -4.87 1.73 7.91
CA ILE A 189 -4.20 1.47 6.63
C ILE A 189 -5.25 1.26 5.55
N TYR A 190 -5.15 2.03 4.45
CA TYR A 190 -6.06 1.91 3.33
C TYR A 190 -6.00 0.51 2.70
N GLY A 191 -7.17 -0.09 2.53
CA GLY A 191 -7.32 -1.45 1.95
C GLY A 191 -7.27 -2.57 2.98
N LEU A 192 -6.80 -2.32 4.20
CA LEU A 192 -6.78 -3.28 5.29
C LEU A 192 -7.80 -2.91 6.38
N HIS A 193 -7.87 -1.66 6.77
CA HIS A 193 -8.98 -1.16 7.57
C HIS A 193 -10.09 -0.74 6.61
N GLY A 194 -11.25 -1.33 6.79
CA GLY A 194 -12.41 -1.07 5.94
C GLY A 194 -12.75 0.42 5.91
N VAL A 195 -12.26 1.12 4.91
CA VAL A 195 -12.92 2.37 4.54
C VAL A 195 -14.34 1.96 4.19
N PRO A 196 -15.38 2.47 4.86
CA PRO A 196 -16.74 2.17 4.45
C PRO A 196 -16.86 2.51 2.97
N LEU A 197 -17.08 1.48 2.20
CA LEU A 197 -17.26 1.57 0.77
C LEU A 197 -18.45 2.50 0.49
N PRO A 198 -18.49 3.21 -0.64
CA PRO A 198 -19.69 3.89 -1.08
C PRO A 198 -20.90 2.96 -0.91
N ALA A 199 -22.05 3.48 -0.54
CA ALA A 199 -23.25 2.68 -0.20
C ALA A 199 -23.56 1.56 -1.23
N SER A 200 -23.22 1.77 -2.50
CA SER A 200 -23.31 0.76 -3.58
C SER A 200 -22.36 -0.43 -3.42
N GLN A 201 -21.26 -0.26 -2.69
CA GLN A 201 -20.28 -1.32 -2.41
C GLN A 201 -20.49 -1.96 -1.03
N GLN A 202 -21.01 -1.20 -0.04
CA GLN A 202 -21.41 -1.74 1.27
C GLN A 202 -22.55 -2.76 1.11
N TYR A 203 -23.55 -2.45 0.29
CA TYR A 203 -24.65 -3.38 -0.04
C TYR A 203 -24.14 -4.71 -0.59
N ARG A 204 -23.05 -4.68 -1.29
CA ARG A 204 -22.46 -5.84 -1.94
C ARG A 204 -21.68 -6.70 -0.95
N GLU A 205 -20.90 -6.09 -0.06
CA GLU A 205 -20.18 -6.83 1.00
C GLU A 205 -21.14 -7.39 2.04
N GLU A 206 -22.16 -6.63 2.46
CA GLU A 206 -23.21 -7.13 3.35
C GLU A 206 -24.01 -8.27 2.70
N PHE A 207 -24.27 -8.20 1.40
CA PHE A 207 -24.96 -9.24 0.65
C PHE A 207 -24.11 -10.54 0.61
N PHE A 208 -22.81 -10.44 0.40
CA PHE A 208 -21.91 -11.60 0.42
C PHE A 208 -21.67 -12.12 1.85
N ALA A 209 -21.58 -11.27 2.85
CA ALA A 209 -21.46 -11.66 4.24
C ALA A 209 -22.74 -12.34 4.77
N ALA A 210 -23.92 -11.86 4.34
CA ALA A 210 -25.21 -12.46 4.73
C ALA A 210 -25.50 -13.82 4.07
N GLN A 211 -24.82 -14.13 2.95
CA GLN A 211 -24.98 -15.43 2.27
C GLN A 211 -24.10 -16.54 2.86
N GLY A 212 -23.35 -16.28 3.92
CA GLY A 212 -22.46 -17.24 4.55
C GLY A 212 -21.32 -17.65 3.61
N THR A 213 -20.12 -17.77 4.10
CA THR A 213 -18.98 -18.29 3.32
C THR A 213 -19.39 -19.55 2.57
N PRO A 214 -19.31 -19.59 1.23
CA PRO A 214 -19.68 -20.78 0.47
C PRO A 214 -18.58 -21.82 0.59
N GLN A 215 -18.60 -22.58 1.68
CA GLN A 215 -17.68 -23.70 1.86
C GLN A 215 -18.15 -24.97 1.15
N GLN A 216 -19.27 -24.93 0.38
CA GLN A 216 -19.83 -26.13 -0.26
C GLN A 216 -20.45 -25.98 -1.65
N GLN A 217 -20.13 -24.93 -2.43
CA GLN A 217 -20.54 -24.90 -3.85
C GLN A 217 -19.45 -24.40 -4.78
N ALA A 218 -18.38 -25.16 -4.91
CA ALA A 218 -17.25 -24.89 -5.80
C ALA A 218 -17.47 -25.37 -7.25
N ASN A 219 -18.70 -25.52 -7.71
CA ASN A 219 -18.98 -25.92 -9.10
C ASN A 219 -20.07 -25.02 -9.71
N GLY A 220 -19.67 -23.85 -10.22
CA GLY A 220 -20.58 -23.09 -11.07
C GLY A 220 -20.42 -21.58 -11.23
N LEU A 221 -19.38 -20.96 -10.71
CA LEU A 221 -19.26 -19.49 -10.79
C LEU A 221 -17.90 -19.00 -11.32
N SER A 222 -17.36 -19.68 -12.34
CA SER A 222 -16.13 -19.20 -13.02
C SER A 222 -16.33 -17.97 -13.91
N GLY A 223 -17.53 -17.47 -14.06
CA GLY A 223 -17.86 -16.38 -14.99
C GLY A 223 -17.94 -14.98 -14.37
N VAL A 224 -18.05 -14.86 -13.07
CA VAL A 224 -18.36 -13.58 -12.41
C VAL A 224 -17.14 -12.88 -11.81
N ALA A 225 -16.07 -13.60 -11.51
CA ALA A 225 -14.84 -13.02 -10.96
C ALA A 225 -14.03 -12.21 -11.99
N ALA A 226 -14.21 -12.48 -13.29
CA ALA A 226 -13.45 -11.79 -14.35
C ALA A 226 -13.96 -10.37 -14.66
N SER A 227 -15.19 -10.01 -14.26
CA SER A 227 -15.75 -8.68 -14.56
C SER A 227 -15.38 -7.60 -13.53
N PHE A 228 -14.67 -7.93 -12.47
CA PHE A 228 -14.26 -6.98 -11.42
C PHE A 228 -12.87 -6.39 -11.60
N ALA A 229 -12.07 -6.96 -12.53
CA ALA A 229 -10.72 -6.48 -12.81
C ALA A 229 -10.67 -5.32 -13.81
N SER A 230 -11.79 -4.93 -14.44
CA SER A 230 -11.76 -4.02 -15.59
C SER A 230 -12.01 -2.54 -15.29
N ASN A 231 -12.13 -2.12 -14.01
CA ASN A 231 -12.33 -0.72 -13.66
C ASN A 231 -11.15 -0.08 -12.92
N HIS A 232 -9.95 -0.63 -13.03
CA HIS A 232 -8.74 0.09 -12.65
C HIS A 232 -8.14 0.73 -13.88
N THR A 233 -8.26 2.04 -13.98
CA THR A 233 -7.53 2.84 -14.96
C THR A 233 -6.03 2.58 -14.83
N PRO A 234 -5.30 2.40 -15.95
CA PRO A 234 -3.91 1.95 -15.95
C PRO A 234 -2.88 3.01 -15.55
N ASN A 235 -3.23 4.03 -14.80
CA ASN A 235 -2.37 5.18 -14.52
C ASN A 235 -1.99 5.37 -13.04
N ASN A 236 -1.88 4.31 -12.24
CA ASN A 236 -1.33 4.47 -10.91
C ASN A 236 -0.29 3.37 -10.59
N PRO A 237 0.98 3.58 -10.97
CA PRO A 237 2.03 2.58 -10.83
C PRO A 237 2.68 2.53 -9.45
N SER A 238 2.07 3.10 -8.42
CA SER A 238 2.70 3.17 -7.09
C SER A 238 2.48 1.94 -6.19
N THR A 239 1.88 0.85 -6.71
CA THR A 239 1.82 -0.43 -6.00
C THR A 239 1.83 -1.57 -7.00
N PRO A 240 2.61 -2.61 -6.79
CA PRO A 240 2.51 -3.81 -7.61
C PRO A 240 1.16 -4.47 -7.37
N THR A 241 0.22 -4.24 -8.28
CA THR A 241 -1.03 -4.98 -8.31
C THR A 241 -0.74 -6.33 -8.93
N SER A 242 -0.74 -7.39 -8.15
CA SER A 242 -0.71 -8.75 -8.66
C SER A 242 -2.03 -9.04 -9.36
N THR A 243 -2.16 -8.63 -10.61
CA THR A 243 -3.23 -9.11 -11.49
C THR A 243 -2.72 -10.35 -12.19
N HIS A 244 -3.12 -11.53 -11.71
CA HIS A 244 -3.10 -12.71 -12.54
C HIS A 244 -4.13 -12.53 -13.67
N ALA A 245 -3.70 -11.95 -14.76
CA ALA A 245 -4.38 -12.07 -16.03
C ALA A 245 -3.85 -13.35 -16.69
N GLY A 246 -4.63 -14.42 -16.66
CA GLY A 246 -4.37 -15.62 -17.42
C GLY A 246 -4.48 -15.32 -18.91
N LEU A 247 -3.35 -15.25 -19.59
CA LEU A 247 -3.28 -15.36 -21.05
C LEU A 247 -3.09 -16.82 -21.39
N ASN A 248 -4.16 -17.38 -21.93
CA ASN A 248 -4.19 -18.71 -22.49
C ASN A 248 -3.59 -18.66 -23.91
N THR A 249 -2.31 -19.03 -24.07
CA THR A 249 -1.79 -19.46 -25.37
C THR A 249 -1.02 -20.77 -25.14
N GLY A 250 -1.59 -21.84 -25.69
CA GLY A 250 -1.06 -23.18 -25.57
C GLY A 250 0.27 -23.39 -26.29
N THR A 251 1.15 -24.07 -25.63
CA THR A 251 2.06 -25.10 -26.19
C THR A 251 2.55 -25.99 -25.03
N PRO A 252 2.71 -27.31 -25.23
CA PRO A 252 2.88 -28.28 -24.14
C PRO A 252 4.35 -28.54 -23.83
N GLY A 253 4.67 -28.65 -22.54
CA GLY A 253 5.98 -29.13 -22.07
C GLY A 253 5.93 -29.39 -20.55
N PRO A 254 6.77 -30.25 -19.97
CA PRO A 254 6.34 -31.40 -19.20
C PRO A 254 6.04 -31.14 -17.72
N HIS A 255 5.17 -32.01 -17.19
CA HIS A 255 4.70 -32.13 -15.83
C HIS A 255 5.77 -32.13 -14.74
N TYR A 256 5.59 -31.27 -13.70
CA TYR A 256 5.81 -31.64 -12.32
C TYR A 256 4.63 -31.13 -11.50
N GLY A 257 3.86 -32.07 -10.97
CA GLY A 257 2.71 -31.75 -10.13
C GLY A 257 3.13 -31.46 -8.69
N HIS A 258 2.58 -30.41 -8.14
CA HIS A 258 2.24 -30.33 -6.74
C HIS A 258 0.96 -29.53 -6.60
N SER A 259 -0.06 -30.21 -6.14
CA SER A 259 -1.37 -29.71 -5.77
C SER A 259 -1.21 -28.78 -4.55
N MET A 260 -1.63 -27.53 -4.70
CA MET A 260 -1.93 -26.66 -3.58
C MET A 260 -3.39 -26.26 -3.68
N ALA A 261 -4.17 -26.67 -2.71
CA ALA A 261 -5.54 -26.25 -2.51
C ALA A 261 -5.54 -24.76 -2.14
N GLY A 262 -6.08 -23.91 -3.00
CA GLY A 262 -6.23 -22.50 -2.74
C GLY A 262 -7.49 -22.21 -1.95
N SER A 263 -7.35 -21.60 -0.79
CA SER A 263 -8.44 -20.91 -0.11
C SER A 263 -8.51 -19.48 -0.63
N SER A 264 -9.58 -19.14 -1.32
CA SER A 264 -9.84 -17.76 -1.75
C SER A 264 -10.44 -16.99 -0.59
N MET A 265 -9.68 -16.10 0.03
CA MET A 265 -10.23 -15.01 0.83
C MET A 265 -10.08 -13.71 0.07
N GLY A 266 -11.19 -13.04 -0.17
CA GLY A 266 -11.26 -11.71 -0.77
C GLY A 266 -10.94 -10.62 0.24
N ALA A 267 -9.69 -10.50 0.56
CA ALA A 267 -9.04 -9.32 1.11
C ALA A 267 -7.68 -9.30 0.45
N ALA A 268 -7.03 -8.17 0.30
CA ALA A 268 -5.72 -8.07 -0.30
C ALA A 268 -4.82 -9.18 0.26
N GLY A 269 -4.71 -10.29 -0.48
CA GLY A 269 -3.99 -11.46 -0.02
C GLY A 269 -2.52 -11.09 0.13
N PHE A 270 -2.02 -11.17 1.34
CA PHE A 270 -0.59 -11.21 1.57
C PHE A 270 -0.07 -12.49 0.91
N GLY A 271 0.49 -12.35 -0.29
CA GLY A 271 1.16 -13.46 -0.94
C GLY A 271 2.26 -14.00 -0.02
N ASN A 272 2.46 -15.31 -0.01
CA ASN A 272 3.56 -15.92 0.72
C ASN A 272 4.88 -15.37 0.20
N PHE A 273 5.46 -14.40 0.90
CA PHE A 273 6.77 -13.88 0.63
C PHE A 273 7.79 -14.84 1.24
N GLN A 274 8.37 -15.72 0.43
CA GLN A 274 9.52 -16.52 0.84
C GLN A 274 10.80 -15.77 0.44
N TYR A 275 11.60 -15.38 1.42
CA TYR A 275 13.01 -15.09 1.16
C TYR A 275 13.71 -16.42 0.88
N GLY A 276 14.45 -16.52 -0.22
CA GLY A 276 15.43 -17.57 -0.39
C GLY A 276 16.47 -17.50 0.75
N LYS A 277 16.87 -18.63 1.25
CA LYS A 277 17.99 -18.74 2.19
C LYS A 277 19.30 -18.44 1.48
#